data_8b92b4c09d1348afe6c3b23870daf6f5
#
_entry.id   8b92b4c09d1348afe6c3b23870daf6f5
#
_cell.length_a   1.000
_cell.length_b   1.000
_cell.length_c   1.000
_cell.angle_alpha   90.00
_cell.angle_beta   90.00
_cell.angle_gamma   90.00
#
_symmetry.space_group_name_H-M   'P 1'
#
loop_
_entity.id
_entity.type
_entity.pdbx_description
1 polymer ?
#
loop_
_entity_poly.entity_id
_entity_poly.type
_entity_poly.pdbx_seq_one_letter_code
_entity_poly.pdbx_strand_id
1 'polypeptide(L)'
;MVRVVQLRTQLHLLAEQAPSSRAWWQQVHLVRLDLHRRGVHLFPDETAREIELSSKAEAFARLGKSKFRTRFKLDDADRTYIVRVGMETVRRHAEDFVRTKLAPAEPEKDGRQTPMRGHPVFKAMHGSAMCCRGCMEKWWKVPRHRPLSPAQRRKAVDFLMEWIARQI
;
A
#
# COMPACT_ATOMS: atom_id res chain seq x y z
N MET A 1 -6.56 11.34 -32.85
CA MET A 1 -6.50 11.82 -31.44
C MET A 1 -7.84 11.94 -30.75
N VAL A 2 -8.90 12.42 -31.38
CA VAL A 2 -10.24 12.62 -30.75
C VAL A 2 -10.88 11.33 -30.18
N ARG A 3 -10.77 10.18 -30.84
CA ARG A 3 -11.38 8.89 -30.38
C ARG A 3 -10.77 8.33 -29.07
N VAL A 4 -9.50 8.57 -28.80
CA VAL A 4 -8.84 8.04 -27.59
C VAL A 4 -9.27 8.83 -26.34
N VAL A 5 -9.47 10.13 -26.46
CA VAL A 5 -9.93 11.00 -25.37
C VAL A 5 -11.38 10.65 -25.00
N GLN A 6 -12.24 10.39 -25.98
CA GLN A 6 -13.64 10.03 -25.79
C GLN A 6 -13.80 8.66 -25.09
N LEU A 7 -12.98 7.68 -25.43
CA LEU A 7 -12.93 6.37 -24.76
C LEU A 7 -12.44 6.46 -23.31
N ARG A 8 -11.50 7.35 -23.02
CA ARG A 8 -11.04 7.60 -21.64
C ARG A 8 -12.13 8.16 -20.75
N THR A 9 -12.89 9.13 -21.25
CA THR A 9 -14.01 9.75 -20.51
C THR A 9 -15.15 8.76 -20.27
N GLN A 10 -15.50 7.92 -21.25
CA GLN A 10 -16.50 6.89 -21.09
C GLN A 10 -16.12 5.79 -20.10
N LEU A 11 -14.85 5.34 -20.10
CA LEU A 11 -14.36 4.35 -19.14
C LEU A 11 -14.31 4.90 -17.71
N HIS A 12 -13.99 6.18 -17.54
CA HIS A 12 -14.01 6.84 -16.23
C HIS A 12 -15.41 6.92 -15.64
N LEU A 13 -16.40 7.30 -16.45
CA LEU A 13 -17.82 7.34 -16.08
C LEU A 13 -18.38 5.94 -15.76
N LEU A 14 -17.96 4.91 -16.50
CA LEU A 14 -18.33 3.52 -16.24
C LEU A 14 -17.70 2.97 -14.95
N ALA A 15 -16.51 3.43 -14.59
CA ALA A 15 -15.84 3.03 -13.35
C ALA A 15 -16.51 3.64 -12.10
N GLU A 16 -17.07 4.84 -12.20
CA GLU A 16 -17.80 5.48 -11.10
C GLU A 16 -19.19 4.85 -10.86
N GLN A 17 -19.77 4.21 -11.86
CA GLN A 17 -21.07 3.53 -11.80
C GLN A 17 -20.95 2.00 -11.70
N ALA A 18 -19.76 1.49 -11.38
CA ALA A 18 -19.46 0.07 -11.44
C ALA A 18 -20.34 -0.75 -10.47
N PRO A 19 -21.16 -1.67 -10.98
CA PRO A 19 -21.85 -2.62 -10.14
C PRO A 19 -20.82 -3.56 -9.49
N SER A 20 -21.06 -3.96 -8.25
CA SER A 20 -20.21 -4.86 -7.46
C SER A 20 -20.14 -6.31 -8.00
N SER A 21 -20.60 -6.57 -9.24
CA SER A 21 -20.67 -7.90 -9.81
C SER A 21 -19.33 -8.37 -10.40
N ARG A 22 -18.95 -9.60 -10.05
CA ARG A 22 -17.75 -10.29 -10.54
C ARG A 22 -17.64 -10.33 -12.08
N ALA A 23 -18.77 -10.45 -12.77
CA ALA A 23 -18.88 -10.49 -14.23
C ALA A 23 -18.43 -9.19 -14.91
N TRP A 24 -18.78 -8.04 -14.32
CA TRP A 24 -18.40 -6.74 -14.84
C TRP A 24 -16.86 -6.53 -14.78
N TRP A 25 -16.21 -6.92 -13.68
CA TRP A 25 -14.75 -6.86 -13.53
C TRP A 25 -14.03 -7.79 -14.51
N GLN A 26 -14.57 -8.96 -14.82
CA GLN A 26 -14.02 -9.86 -15.83
C GLN A 26 -14.07 -9.23 -17.23
N GLN A 27 -15.18 -8.57 -17.56
CA GLN A 27 -15.35 -7.90 -18.86
C GLN A 27 -14.42 -6.71 -19.04
N VAL A 28 -14.26 -5.89 -18.00
CA VAL A 28 -13.27 -4.79 -17.98
C VAL A 28 -11.86 -5.31 -18.14
N HIS A 29 -11.53 -6.43 -17.51
CA HIS A 29 -10.21 -7.05 -17.63
C HIS A 29 -9.92 -7.55 -19.05
N LEU A 30 -10.89 -8.16 -19.72
CA LEU A 30 -10.75 -8.63 -21.10
C LEU A 30 -10.55 -7.47 -22.08
N VAL A 31 -11.31 -6.40 -21.94
CA VAL A 31 -11.15 -5.17 -22.75
C VAL A 31 -9.77 -4.56 -22.53
N ARG A 32 -9.26 -4.53 -21.29
CA ARG A 32 -7.92 -4.06 -20.96
C ARG A 32 -6.83 -4.89 -21.63
N LEU A 33 -6.97 -6.21 -21.66
CA LEU A 33 -6.00 -7.11 -22.31
C LEU A 33 -5.99 -6.93 -23.83
N ASP A 34 -7.15 -6.74 -24.46
CA ASP A 34 -7.26 -6.53 -25.91
C ASP A 34 -6.62 -5.19 -26.32
N LEU A 35 -6.86 -4.13 -25.56
CA LEU A 35 -6.26 -2.80 -25.78
C LEU A 35 -4.74 -2.84 -25.60
N HIS A 36 -4.25 -3.57 -24.62
CA HIS A 36 -2.81 -3.75 -24.40
C HIS A 36 -2.13 -4.48 -25.58
N ARG A 37 -2.77 -5.54 -26.12
CA ARG A 37 -2.28 -6.25 -27.32
C ARG A 37 -2.22 -5.36 -28.57
N ARG A 38 -3.07 -4.33 -28.63
CA ARG A 38 -3.12 -3.36 -29.74
C ARG A 38 -2.18 -2.17 -29.54
N GLY A 39 -1.34 -2.18 -28.49
CA GLY A 39 -0.41 -1.09 -28.16
C GLY A 39 -1.10 0.19 -27.64
N VAL A 40 -2.38 0.10 -27.26
CA VAL A 40 -3.12 1.24 -26.69
C VAL A 40 -2.97 1.19 -25.17
N HIS A 41 -2.07 1.99 -24.64
CA HIS A 41 -1.91 2.20 -23.21
C HIS A 41 -2.90 3.27 -22.74
N LEU A 42 -4.02 2.85 -22.15
CA LEU A 42 -5.10 3.74 -21.66
C LEU A 42 -4.69 4.57 -20.46
N PHE A 43 -3.66 4.13 -19.77
CA PHE A 43 -3.06 4.84 -18.64
C PHE A 43 -1.58 5.01 -18.91
N PRO A 44 -0.98 6.17 -18.65
CA PRO A 44 0.47 6.28 -18.68
C PRO A 44 1.06 5.25 -17.70
N ASP A 45 2.26 4.76 -18.01
CA ASP A 45 3.01 3.64 -17.42
C ASP A 45 3.12 3.61 -15.88
N GLU A 46 2.49 4.58 -15.20
CA GLU A 46 2.39 4.66 -13.74
C GLU A 46 1.54 3.55 -13.10
N THR A 47 0.61 2.94 -13.85
CA THR A 47 -0.22 1.85 -13.33
C THR A 47 0.38 0.46 -13.59
N ALA A 48 1.29 0.31 -14.53
CA ALA A 48 2.00 -0.95 -14.76
C ALA A 48 3.07 -1.23 -13.70
N ARG A 49 3.49 -0.21 -12.96
CA ARG A 49 4.30 -0.33 -11.74
C ARG A 49 3.48 -0.24 -10.45
N GLU A 50 2.19 -0.55 -10.53
CA GLU A 50 1.49 -0.95 -9.30
C GLU A 50 2.34 -2.06 -8.70
N ILE A 51 2.73 -1.86 -7.45
CA ILE A 51 3.36 -2.87 -6.63
C ILE A 51 2.64 -4.18 -6.94
N GLU A 52 3.25 -5.03 -7.74
CA GLU A 52 2.99 -6.45 -7.68
C GLU A 52 3.45 -6.86 -6.30
N LEU A 53 2.60 -6.61 -5.34
CA LEU A 53 2.74 -7.24 -4.05
C LEU A 53 2.65 -8.72 -4.39
N SER A 54 3.81 -9.36 -4.55
CA SER A 54 3.97 -10.77 -4.31
C SER A 54 2.98 -11.16 -3.24
N SER A 55 2.33 -12.29 -3.31
CA SER A 55 1.27 -12.63 -2.36
C SER A 55 1.68 -12.15 -0.97
N LYS A 56 0.77 -11.65 -0.16
CA LYS A 56 1.11 -11.16 1.19
C LYS A 56 1.98 -12.16 1.95
N ALA A 57 1.75 -13.46 1.71
CA ALA A 57 2.54 -14.56 2.28
C ALA A 57 4.02 -14.51 1.87
N GLU A 58 4.33 -14.30 0.59
CA GLU A 58 5.71 -14.18 0.10
C GLU A 58 6.41 -12.95 0.67
N ALA A 59 5.67 -11.84 0.80
CA ALA A 59 6.18 -10.63 1.42
C ALA A 59 6.56 -10.85 2.90
N PHE A 60 5.69 -11.51 3.68
CA PHE A 60 5.99 -11.87 5.06
C PHE A 60 7.16 -12.86 5.16
N ALA A 61 7.23 -13.88 4.30
CA ALA A 61 8.35 -14.81 4.25
C ALA A 61 9.68 -14.10 3.96
N ARG A 62 9.70 -13.14 3.03
CA ARG A 62 10.87 -12.33 2.72
C ARG A 62 11.29 -11.44 3.88
N LEU A 63 10.35 -10.77 4.55
CA LEU A 63 10.61 -9.95 5.73
C LEU A 63 11.14 -10.80 6.89
N GLY A 64 10.65 -12.03 7.06
CA GLY A 64 11.08 -12.99 8.07
C GLY A 64 12.55 -13.41 7.95
N LYS A 65 13.16 -13.28 6.77
CA LYS A 65 14.61 -13.53 6.58
C LYS A 65 15.49 -12.39 7.07
N SER A 66 14.94 -11.24 7.41
CA SER A 66 15.70 -10.08 7.87
C SER A 66 15.85 -10.05 9.38
N LYS A 67 17.04 -10.31 9.90
CA LYS A 67 17.38 -10.20 11.33
C LYS A 67 16.96 -8.85 11.94
N PHE A 68 17.00 -7.77 11.18
CA PHE A 68 16.57 -6.46 11.65
C PHE A 68 15.05 -6.38 11.77
N ARG A 69 14.29 -6.87 10.77
CA ARG A 69 12.82 -6.76 10.74
C ARG A 69 12.15 -7.67 11.75
N THR A 70 12.68 -8.86 11.97
CA THR A 70 12.13 -9.82 12.93
C THR A 70 12.30 -9.42 14.40
N ARG A 71 13.12 -8.40 14.70
CA ARG A 71 13.24 -7.83 16.04
C ARG A 71 12.01 -7.04 16.48
N PHE A 72 11.22 -6.54 15.51
CA PHE A 72 10.01 -5.79 15.82
C PHE A 72 8.87 -6.77 16.13
N LYS A 73 8.41 -6.70 17.37
CA LYS A 73 7.29 -7.49 17.89
C LYS A 73 6.41 -6.60 18.75
N LEU A 74 5.12 -6.91 18.80
CA LEU A 74 4.22 -6.29 19.75
C LEU A 74 4.55 -6.84 21.15
N ASP A 75 4.73 -5.94 22.10
CA ASP A 75 4.81 -6.29 23.53
C ASP A 75 3.43 -6.19 24.18
N ASP A 76 3.36 -6.51 25.48
CA ASP A 76 2.09 -6.52 26.22
C ASP A 76 1.48 -5.12 26.34
N ALA A 77 2.29 -4.07 26.38
CA ALA A 77 1.81 -2.69 26.38
C ALA A 77 1.13 -2.34 25.06
N ASP A 78 1.68 -2.79 23.91
CA ASP A 78 1.05 -2.62 22.60
C ASP A 78 -0.28 -3.37 22.51
N ARG A 79 -0.33 -4.62 23.00
CA ARG A 79 -1.54 -5.44 23.01
C ARG A 79 -2.62 -4.82 23.88
N THR A 80 -2.26 -4.40 25.09
CA THR A 80 -3.16 -3.68 26.00
C THR A 80 -3.69 -2.41 25.37
N TYR A 81 -2.83 -1.65 24.69
CA TYR A 81 -3.24 -0.46 23.96
C TYR A 81 -4.26 -0.81 22.87
N ILE A 82 -3.99 -1.82 22.04
CA ILE A 82 -4.87 -2.26 20.95
C ILE A 82 -6.24 -2.69 21.50
N VAL A 83 -6.27 -3.47 22.58
CA VAL A 83 -7.53 -3.89 23.23
C VAL A 83 -8.31 -2.68 23.73
N ARG A 84 -7.64 -1.72 24.36
CA ARG A 84 -8.28 -0.52 24.91
C ARG A 84 -8.89 0.39 23.83
N VAL A 85 -8.19 0.63 22.71
CA VAL A 85 -8.63 1.60 21.70
C VAL A 85 -9.39 0.96 20.54
N GLY A 86 -9.26 -0.35 20.35
CA GLY A 86 -9.84 -1.12 19.26
C GLY A 86 -9.04 -1.04 17.95
N MET A 87 -9.14 -2.10 17.14
CA MET A 87 -8.41 -2.23 15.87
C MET A 87 -8.79 -1.14 14.85
N GLU A 88 -10.03 -0.66 14.88
CA GLU A 88 -10.47 0.42 13.99
C GLU A 88 -9.75 1.74 14.29
N THR A 89 -9.53 2.06 15.55
CA THR A 89 -8.74 3.23 15.94
C THR A 89 -7.27 3.07 15.55
N VAL A 90 -6.71 1.86 15.71
CA VAL A 90 -5.34 1.56 15.28
C VAL A 90 -5.20 1.73 13.76
N ARG A 91 -6.22 1.33 12.98
CA ARG A 91 -6.27 1.54 11.52
C ARG A 91 -6.24 3.03 11.17
N ARG A 92 -7.07 3.84 11.80
CA ARG A 92 -7.06 5.31 11.60
C ARG A 92 -5.70 5.93 11.90
N HIS A 93 -5.03 5.47 12.96
CA HIS A 93 -3.66 5.90 13.26
C HIS A 93 -2.68 5.46 12.16
N ALA A 94 -2.81 4.24 11.62
CA ALA A 94 -1.98 3.77 10.52
C ALA A 94 -2.19 4.61 9.24
N GLU A 95 -3.43 4.97 8.92
CA GLU A 95 -3.77 5.86 7.80
C GLU A 95 -3.12 7.24 7.96
N ASP A 96 -3.22 7.81 9.15
CA ASP A 96 -2.61 9.11 9.45
C ASP A 96 -1.08 9.07 9.37
N PHE A 97 -0.44 8.06 9.96
CA PHE A 97 1.01 7.91 9.89
C PHE A 97 1.51 7.63 8.48
N VAL A 98 0.81 6.81 7.70
CA VAL A 98 1.13 6.62 6.28
C VAL A 98 0.97 7.92 5.51
N ARG A 99 -0.10 8.67 5.73
CA ARG A 99 -0.37 9.94 5.06
C ARG A 99 0.69 10.99 5.38
N THR A 100 1.06 11.13 6.65
CA THR A 100 1.93 12.22 7.11
C THR A 100 3.41 11.89 7.02
N LYS A 101 3.80 10.65 7.32
CA LYS A 101 5.20 10.24 7.43
C LYS A 101 5.73 9.53 6.18
N LEU A 102 4.87 8.88 5.38
CA LEU A 102 5.32 8.01 4.31
C LEU A 102 4.87 8.47 2.92
N ALA A 103 3.67 9.03 2.81
CA ALA A 103 3.08 9.41 1.53
C ALA A 103 3.76 10.59 0.81
N PRO A 104 4.32 11.61 1.48
CA PRO A 104 5.02 12.68 0.79
C PRO A 104 6.16 12.17 -0.09
N ALA A 105 6.43 12.87 -1.21
CA ALA A 105 7.58 12.58 -2.06
C ALA A 105 8.90 12.71 -1.28
N GLU A 106 8.98 13.78 -0.50
CA GLU A 106 10.13 14.12 0.35
C GLU A 106 9.63 14.28 1.81
N PRO A 107 9.55 13.18 2.57
CA PRO A 107 9.21 13.28 3.98
C PRO A 107 10.32 14.00 4.75
N GLU A 108 9.92 14.83 5.69
CA GLU A 108 10.89 15.44 6.61
C GLU A 108 11.66 14.35 7.35
N LYS A 109 13.00 14.44 7.38
CA LYS A 109 13.91 13.48 8.02
C LYS A 109 13.76 12.05 7.50
N ASP A 110 13.63 11.86 6.15
CA ASP A 110 13.50 10.51 5.56
C ASP A 110 14.59 9.56 6.10
N GLY A 111 14.17 8.40 6.56
CA GLY A 111 15.00 7.42 7.27
C GLY A 111 14.90 7.50 8.80
N ARG A 112 14.44 8.61 9.38
CA ARG A 112 14.30 8.82 10.82
C ARG A 112 12.90 9.28 11.26
N GLN A 113 11.96 9.45 10.33
CA GLN A 113 10.62 10.00 10.59
C GLN A 113 9.72 9.08 11.41
N THR A 114 9.99 7.76 11.43
CA THR A 114 9.20 6.80 12.20
C THR A 114 9.91 6.40 13.48
N PRO A 115 9.35 6.68 14.66
CA PRO A 115 9.91 6.23 15.94
C PRO A 115 9.99 4.71 16.02
N MET A 116 10.99 4.20 16.76
CA MET A 116 11.16 2.75 16.96
C MET A 116 10.18 2.14 17.96
N ARG A 117 9.55 2.97 18.82
CA ARG A 117 8.70 2.58 19.95
C ARG A 117 7.55 3.56 20.11
N GLY A 118 6.64 3.27 21.05
CA GLY A 118 5.62 4.21 21.50
C GLY A 118 4.26 4.03 20.79
N HIS A 119 4.18 3.20 19.75
CA HIS A 119 2.92 2.87 19.11
C HIS A 119 3.03 1.55 18.31
N PRO A 120 2.02 0.66 18.35
CA PRO A 120 2.04 -0.61 17.62
C PRO A 120 2.25 -0.42 16.10
N VAL A 121 1.67 0.61 15.51
CA VAL A 121 1.86 0.94 14.08
C VAL A 121 3.31 1.29 13.76
N PHE A 122 4.06 1.96 14.65
CA PHE A 122 5.47 2.25 14.40
C PHE A 122 6.29 0.97 14.34
N LYS A 123 6.03 0.02 15.24
CA LYS A 123 6.67 -1.29 15.20
C LYS A 123 6.30 -2.05 13.92
N ALA A 124 5.02 -1.99 13.50
CA ALA A 124 4.57 -2.55 12.24
C ALA A 124 5.30 -1.91 11.04
N MET A 125 5.44 -0.58 10.99
CA MET A 125 6.17 0.11 9.92
C MET A 125 7.63 -0.35 9.81
N HIS A 126 8.30 -0.56 10.93
CA HIS A 126 9.67 -1.09 10.92
C HIS A 126 9.72 -2.57 10.55
N GLY A 127 8.85 -3.40 11.13
CA GLY A 127 8.75 -4.83 10.85
C GLY A 127 8.41 -5.13 9.39
N SER A 128 7.57 -4.30 8.77
CA SER A 128 7.14 -4.43 7.38
C SER A 128 8.02 -3.69 6.37
N ALA A 129 9.10 -3.04 6.79
CA ALA A 129 9.95 -2.21 5.93
C ALA A 129 9.22 -1.03 5.25
N MET A 130 8.22 -0.47 5.93
CA MET A 130 7.47 0.73 5.52
C MET A 130 7.72 1.92 6.45
N CYS A 131 8.90 1.98 7.09
CA CYS A 131 9.23 3.04 8.05
C CYS A 131 9.78 4.31 7.38
N CYS A 132 10.20 4.25 6.12
CA CYS A 132 10.72 5.38 5.35
C CYS A 132 10.69 5.08 3.85
N ARG A 133 10.88 6.10 3.02
CA ARG A 133 10.86 5.98 1.55
C ARG A 133 12.00 5.09 1.04
N GLY A 134 13.19 5.18 1.63
CA GLY A 134 14.32 4.31 1.28
C GLY A 134 14.02 2.83 1.57
N CYS A 135 13.34 2.50 2.67
CA CYS A 135 12.89 1.15 2.93
C CYS A 135 11.82 0.69 1.95
N MET A 136 10.87 1.54 1.58
CA MET A 136 9.85 1.22 0.58
C MET A 136 10.46 0.95 -0.79
N GLU A 137 11.41 1.75 -1.23
CA GLU A 137 12.10 1.53 -2.50
C GLU A 137 12.85 0.20 -2.50
N LYS A 138 13.64 -0.05 -1.45
CA LYS A 138 14.43 -1.28 -1.35
C LYS A 138 13.57 -2.55 -1.30
N TRP A 139 12.52 -2.55 -0.48
CA TRP A 139 11.75 -3.75 -0.16
C TRP A 139 10.49 -3.92 -1.01
N TRP A 140 9.86 -2.80 -1.39
CA TRP A 140 8.56 -2.78 -2.05
C TRP A 140 8.61 -2.26 -3.48
N LYS A 141 9.82 -1.85 -3.95
CA LYS A 141 10.03 -1.27 -5.27
C LYS A 141 9.18 -0.01 -5.54
N VAL A 142 8.82 0.70 -4.48
CA VAL A 142 8.13 1.98 -4.58
C VAL A 142 9.14 3.09 -4.72
N PRO A 143 9.20 3.77 -5.87
CA PRO A 143 10.23 4.78 -6.13
C PRO A 143 10.17 5.92 -5.11
N ARG A 144 11.35 6.44 -4.74
CA ARG A 144 11.48 7.70 -3.98
C ARG A 144 11.14 8.90 -4.86
N HIS A 145 11.07 10.07 -4.25
CA HIS A 145 10.88 11.35 -4.96
C HIS A 145 9.54 11.50 -5.69
N ARG A 146 8.57 10.63 -5.37
CA ARG A 146 7.19 10.69 -5.84
C ARG A 146 6.23 10.45 -4.68
N PRO A 147 5.10 11.18 -4.58
CA PRO A 147 4.13 10.92 -3.53
C PRO A 147 3.50 9.54 -3.72
N LEU A 148 3.10 8.89 -2.62
CA LEU A 148 2.33 7.66 -2.71
C LEU A 148 0.94 7.94 -3.27
N SER A 149 0.52 7.15 -4.25
CA SER A 149 -0.85 7.19 -4.76
C SER A 149 -1.86 6.76 -3.68
N PRO A 150 -3.14 7.12 -3.81
CA PRO A 150 -4.18 6.65 -2.90
C PRO A 150 -4.23 5.12 -2.77
N ALA A 151 -4.04 4.38 -3.88
CA ALA A 151 -3.98 2.92 -3.89
C ALA A 151 -2.78 2.38 -3.10
N GLN A 152 -1.59 2.98 -3.29
CA GLN A 152 -0.39 2.60 -2.54
C GLN A 152 -0.53 2.85 -1.04
N ARG A 153 -1.17 3.97 -0.65
CA ARG A 153 -1.44 4.27 0.76
C ARG A 153 -2.36 3.23 1.39
N ARG A 154 -3.47 2.88 0.71
CA ARG A 154 -4.39 1.82 1.18
C ARG A 154 -3.68 0.48 1.34
N LYS A 155 -2.93 0.03 0.32
CA LYS A 155 -2.16 -1.21 0.37
C LYS A 155 -1.15 -1.22 1.53
N ALA A 156 -0.47 -0.10 1.78
CA ALA A 156 0.45 0.03 2.91
C ALA A 156 -0.28 -0.13 4.25
N VAL A 157 -1.40 0.57 4.45
CA VAL A 157 -2.22 0.45 5.66
C VAL A 157 -2.70 -0.99 5.86
N ASP A 158 -3.24 -1.62 4.82
CA ASP A 158 -3.75 -3.00 4.90
C ASP A 158 -2.64 -4.00 5.26
N PHE A 159 -1.42 -3.79 4.78
CA PHE A 159 -0.28 -4.62 5.15
C PHE A 159 0.17 -4.39 6.60
N LEU A 160 0.18 -3.14 7.06
CA LEU A 160 0.50 -2.80 8.45
C LEU A 160 -0.52 -3.44 9.42
N MET A 161 -1.80 -3.36 9.09
CA MET A 161 -2.87 -3.96 9.90
C MET A 161 -2.77 -5.48 9.92
N GLU A 162 -2.46 -6.12 8.80
CA GLU A 162 -2.19 -7.56 8.74
C GLU A 162 -0.97 -7.96 9.60
N TRP A 163 0.11 -7.16 9.55
CA TRP A 163 1.29 -7.40 10.38
C TRP A 163 0.94 -7.36 11.88
N ILE A 164 0.10 -6.40 12.29
CA ILE A 164 -0.39 -6.28 13.66
C ILE A 164 -1.27 -7.49 14.02
N ALA A 165 -2.24 -7.83 13.18
CA ALA A 165 -3.19 -8.92 13.42
C ALA A 165 -2.51 -10.29 13.59
N ARG A 166 -1.35 -10.50 12.98
CA ARG A 166 -0.57 -11.74 13.14
C ARG A 166 0.15 -11.87 14.49
N GLN A 167 0.08 -10.85 15.34
CA GLN A 167 0.81 -10.82 16.60
C GLN A 167 -0.08 -10.65 17.85
N ILE A 168 -1.40 -10.59 17.65
CA ILE A 168 -2.42 -10.52 18.71
C ILE A 168 -3.19 -11.82 18.85
#